data_aca36a6a0ed827c2e4128ede73ddeb86
#
_entry.id   aca36a6a0ed827c2e4128ede73ddeb86
#
_cell.length_a   1.000
_cell.length_b   1.000
_cell.length_c   1.000
_cell.angle_alpha   90.00
_cell.angle_beta   90.00
_cell.angle_gamma   90.00
#
_symmetry.space_group_name_H-M   'P 1'
#
loop_
_entity.id
_entity.type
_entity.pdbx_description
1 polymer ?
#
loop_
_entity_poly.entity_id
_entity_poly.type
_entity_poly.pdbx_seq_one_letter_code
_entity_poly.pdbx_strand_id
1 'polypeptide(L)'
;MSRLIILRGNSGSGKTSVAKALQQKFGSGTMLISHDVVRMEFLNVSGAEGIVKSEKLMINLLKYGKDNSKITIIEGILPSNDYEKLFDVARSEFGENIFAYYYDLPFEETLIRHYTKSNCNDFGEAEMKRWWKDKDYLATIPEVILDKNLSLEDAIELIYRQVSANE
;
A
#
# COMPACT_ATOMS: atom_id res chain seq x y z
N MET A 1 11.01 17.78 5.26
CA MET A 1 11.43 16.67 4.37
C MET A 1 10.22 15.90 3.88
N SER A 2 10.23 15.35 2.66
CA SER A 2 9.13 14.49 2.17
C SER A 2 9.14 13.15 2.89
N ARG A 3 7.96 12.61 3.24
CA ARG A 3 7.78 11.34 3.95
C ARG A 3 7.03 10.34 3.08
N LEU A 4 7.39 9.07 3.17
CA LEU A 4 6.73 7.99 2.45
C LEU A 4 5.98 7.07 3.42
N ILE A 5 4.71 6.84 3.16
CA ILE A 5 3.90 5.82 3.83
C ILE A 5 3.72 4.66 2.85
N ILE A 6 4.03 3.45 3.29
CA ILE A 6 3.85 2.21 2.52
C ILE A 6 2.78 1.36 3.24
N LEU A 7 1.70 1.03 2.54
CA LEU A 7 0.63 0.16 3.05
C LEU A 7 0.55 -1.10 2.20
N ARG A 8 0.99 -2.22 2.76
CA ARG A 8 1.02 -3.53 2.08
C ARG A 8 0.15 -4.56 2.80
N GLY A 9 -0.14 -5.63 2.10
CA GLY A 9 -0.90 -6.77 2.59
C GLY A 9 -1.81 -7.35 1.52
N ASN A 10 -2.41 -8.51 1.79
CA ASN A 10 -3.24 -9.23 0.85
C ASN A 10 -4.54 -8.47 0.48
N SER A 11 -5.18 -8.91 -0.59
CA SER A 11 -6.49 -8.39 -1.01
C SER A 11 -7.51 -8.49 0.13
N GLY A 12 -8.38 -7.50 0.27
CA GLY A 12 -9.40 -7.49 1.33
C GLY A 12 -8.91 -7.02 2.71
N SER A 13 -7.67 -6.57 2.86
CA SER A 13 -7.14 -6.15 4.16
C SER A 13 -7.55 -4.74 4.62
N GLY A 14 -8.05 -3.89 3.71
CA GLY A 14 -8.49 -2.52 4.04
C GLY A 14 -7.49 -1.41 3.70
N LYS A 15 -6.38 -1.73 3.04
CA LYS A 15 -5.31 -0.78 2.66
C LYS A 15 -5.82 0.47 1.97
N THR A 16 -6.64 0.31 0.94
CA THR A 16 -7.16 1.43 0.14
C THR A 16 -8.03 2.38 0.97
N SER A 17 -8.84 1.84 1.87
CA SER A 17 -9.67 2.66 2.77
C SER A 17 -8.81 3.47 3.73
N VAL A 18 -7.81 2.85 4.34
CA VAL A 18 -6.85 3.53 5.23
C VAL A 18 -6.04 4.58 4.46
N ALA A 19 -5.54 4.24 3.27
CA ALA A 19 -4.76 5.16 2.44
C ALA A 19 -5.54 6.42 2.07
N LYS A 20 -6.79 6.28 1.64
CA LYS A 20 -7.68 7.40 1.32
C LYS A 20 -8.00 8.27 2.54
N ALA A 21 -8.28 7.64 3.68
CA ALA A 21 -8.53 8.36 4.92
C ALA A 21 -7.30 9.14 5.40
N LEU A 22 -6.11 8.54 5.32
CA LEU A 22 -4.85 9.22 5.62
C LEU A 22 -4.58 10.39 4.68
N GLN A 23 -4.82 10.22 3.37
CA GLN A 23 -4.68 11.31 2.40
C GLN A 23 -5.56 12.50 2.76
N GLN A 24 -6.81 12.25 3.13
CA GLN A 24 -7.73 13.30 3.59
C GLN A 24 -7.27 13.93 4.91
N LYS A 25 -6.81 13.12 5.86
CA LYS A 25 -6.40 13.57 7.19
C LYS A 25 -5.11 14.42 7.16
N PHE A 26 -4.14 14.06 6.32
CA PHE A 26 -2.94 14.87 6.08
C PHE A 26 -3.23 16.11 5.23
N GLY A 27 -4.30 16.09 4.43
CA GLY A 27 -4.79 17.25 3.68
C GLY A 27 -4.09 17.48 2.34
N SER A 28 -4.24 18.71 1.85
CA SER A 28 -3.74 19.12 0.53
C SER A 28 -2.24 18.92 0.39
N GLY A 29 -1.82 18.44 -0.78
CA GLY A 29 -0.41 18.14 -1.08
C GLY A 29 0.04 16.75 -0.64
N THR A 30 -0.87 15.90 -0.14
CA THR A 30 -0.61 14.48 0.10
C THR A 30 -0.90 13.66 -1.14
N MET A 31 0.13 13.02 -1.69
CA MET A 31 -0.01 12.18 -2.89
C MET A 31 -0.35 10.75 -2.52
N LEU A 32 -1.33 10.17 -3.21
CA LEU A 32 -1.71 8.75 -3.08
C LEU A 32 -1.44 8.01 -4.38
N ILE A 33 -0.63 6.96 -4.31
CA ILE A 33 -0.31 6.05 -5.41
C ILE A 33 -0.93 4.69 -5.08
N SER A 34 -2.07 4.39 -5.69
CA SER A 34 -2.71 3.07 -5.58
C SER A 34 -2.20 2.15 -6.68
N HIS A 35 -1.67 0.99 -6.29
CA HIS A 35 -1.17 -0.02 -7.22
C HIS A 35 -2.26 -0.51 -8.18
N ASP A 36 -3.47 -0.74 -7.68
CA ASP A 36 -4.58 -1.19 -8.52
C ASP A 36 -4.99 -0.12 -9.54
N VAL A 37 -5.03 1.15 -9.15
CA VAL A 37 -5.29 2.27 -10.06
C VAL A 37 -4.22 2.35 -11.15
N VAL A 38 -2.95 2.24 -10.77
CA VAL A 38 -1.84 2.25 -11.74
C VAL A 38 -1.97 1.10 -12.74
N ARG A 39 -2.23 -0.11 -12.28
CA ARG A 39 -2.33 -1.29 -13.16
C ARG A 39 -3.59 -1.27 -14.01
N MET A 40 -4.73 -1.02 -13.41
CA MET A 40 -6.04 -1.27 -14.04
C MET A 40 -6.58 -0.03 -14.76
N GLU A 41 -6.40 1.17 -14.21
CA GLU A 41 -6.96 2.38 -14.77
C GLU A 41 -5.95 3.14 -15.66
N PHE A 42 -4.70 3.30 -15.22
CA PHE A 42 -3.70 4.02 -16.00
C PHE A 42 -3.14 3.19 -17.15
N LEU A 43 -2.78 1.93 -16.89
CA LEU A 43 -2.06 1.09 -17.84
C LEU A 43 -2.93 0.03 -18.50
N ASN A 44 -4.04 -0.36 -17.86
CA ASN A 44 -4.89 -1.48 -18.29
C ASN A 44 -4.06 -2.75 -18.59
N VAL A 45 -3.26 -3.18 -17.61
CA VAL A 45 -2.31 -4.31 -17.76
C VAL A 45 -2.52 -5.39 -16.70
N SER A 46 -2.15 -6.64 -17.05
CA SER A 46 -2.20 -7.79 -16.16
C SER A 46 -1.01 -8.72 -16.37
N GLY A 47 -0.87 -9.73 -15.51
CA GLY A 47 0.18 -10.73 -15.60
C GLY A 47 1.60 -10.18 -15.38
N ALA A 48 2.61 -10.94 -15.80
CA ALA A 48 4.02 -10.61 -15.58
C ALA A 48 4.44 -9.30 -16.27
N GLU A 49 3.98 -9.07 -17.51
CA GLU A 49 4.24 -7.82 -18.22
C GLU A 49 3.63 -6.63 -17.48
N GLY A 50 2.44 -6.81 -16.90
CA GLY A 50 1.78 -5.81 -16.09
C GLY A 50 2.55 -5.45 -14.82
N ILE A 51 3.22 -6.40 -14.19
CA ILE A 51 4.10 -6.14 -13.05
C ILE A 51 5.23 -5.19 -13.47
N VAL A 52 5.97 -5.53 -14.52
CA VAL A 52 7.11 -4.73 -15.00
C VAL A 52 6.68 -3.30 -15.37
N LYS A 53 5.56 -3.16 -16.10
CA LYS A 53 5.08 -1.84 -16.54
C LYS A 53 4.59 -0.99 -15.36
N SER A 54 3.86 -1.60 -14.42
CA SER A 54 3.34 -0.89 -13.24
C SER A 54 4.46 -0.50 -12.29
N GLU A 55 5.45 -1.36 -12.05
CA GLU A 55 6.61 -1.03 -11.22
C GLU A 55 7.34 0.21 -11.78
N LYS A 56 7.60 0.23 -13.08
CA LYS A 56 8.27 1.37 -13.74
C LYS A 56 7.52 2.68 -13.56
N LEU A 57 6.19 2.66 -13.75
CA LEU A 57 5.37 3.86 -13.55
C LEU A 57 5.32 4.27 -12.09
N MET A 58 5.15 3.32 -11.16
CA MET A 58 5.14 3.61 -9.72
C MET A 58 6.46 4.21 -9.24
N ILE A 59 7.60 3.76 -9.77
CA ILE A 59 8.92 4.38 -9.47
C ILE A 59 8.94 5.85 -9.90
N ASN A 60 8.43 6.18 -11.08
CA ASN A 60 8.37 7.57 -11.56
C ASN A 60 7.44 8.42 -10.68
N LEU A 61 6.26 7.88 -10.33
CA LEU A 61 5.31 8.55 -9.43
C LEU A 61 5.89 8.76 -8.04
N LEU A 62 6.66 7.77 -7.53
CA LEU A 62 7.32 7.85 -6.23
C LEU A 62 8.34 9.00 -6.19
N LYS A 63 9.19 9.11 -7.23
CA LYS A 63 10.15 10.20 -7.38
C LYS A 63 9.44 11.55 -7.49
N TYR A 64 8.39 11.63 -8.29
CA TYR A 64 7.58 12.84 -8.38
C TYR A 64 7.01 13.24 -7.01
N GLY A 65 6.48 12.28 -6.26
CA GLY A 65 5.97 12.51 -4.91
C GLY A 65 7.05 13.01 -3.95
N LYS A 66 8.27 12.46 -4.03
CA LYS A 66 9.42 12.91 -3.26
C LYS A 66 9.71 14.39 -3.45
N ASP A 67 9.65 14.86 -4.70
CA ASP A 67 10.02 16.23 -5.05
C ASP A 67 8.88 17.23 -4.85
N ASN A 68 7.61 16.77 -4.92
CA ASN A 68 6.44 17.65 -5.04
C ASN A 68 5.41 17.50 -3.90
N SER A 69 5.59 16.55 -2.99
CA SER A 69 4.62 16.27 -1.92
C SER A 69 5.30 16.24 -0.56
N LYS A 70 4.61 16.73 0.47
CA LYS A 70 5.08 16.57 1.86
C LYS A 70 4.99 15.12 2.32
N ILE A 71 3.92 14.45 1.89
CA ILE A 71 3.64 13.04 2.19
C ILE A 71 3.26 12.35 0.90
N THR A 72 3.89 11.21 0.63
CA THR A 72 3.53 10.29 -0.43
C THR A 72 3.06 8.99 0.20
N ILE A 73 1.91 8.48 -0.22
CA ILE A 73 1.36 7.20 0.23
C ILE A 73 1.39 6.25 -0.96
N ILE A 74 1.97 5.07 -0.80
CA ILE A 74 1.80 3.96 -1.75
C ILE A 74 1.03 2.83 -1.08
N GLU A 75 0.08 2.24 -1.78
CA GLU A 75 -0.70 1.12 -1.24
C GLU A 75 -0.92 0.04 -2.29
N GLY A 76 -0.97 -1.20 -1.84
CA GLY A 76 -1.27 -2.35 -2.69
C GLY A 76 -0.81 -3.67 -2.09
N ILE A 77 -1.07 -4.75 -2.81
CA ILE A 77 -0.50 -6.06 -2.46
C ILE A 77 1.03 -5.96 -2.56
N LEU A 78 1.54 -5.46 -3.70
CA LEU A 78 2.96 -5.19 -3.94
C LEU A 78 3.87 -6.32 -3.44
N PRO A 79 3.79 -7.54 -4.01
CA PRO A 79 4.60 -8.66 -3.57
C PRO A 79 6.08 -8.28 -3.53
N SER A 80 6.77 -8.65 -2.46
CA SER A 80 8.13 -8.21 -2.17
C SER A 80 9.11 -8.49 -3.31
N ASN A 81 9.03 -9.69 -3.90
CA ASN A 81 9.89 -10.12 -5.00
C ASN A 81 9.54 -9.45 -6.35
N ASP A 82 8.27 -9.14 -6.57
CA ASP A 82 7.80 -8.58 -7.85
C ASP A 82 8.08 -7.08 -7.98
N TYR A 83 8.22 -6.37 -6.83
CA TYR A 83 8.41 -4.92 -6.73
C TYR A 83 9.71 -4.53 -6.01
N GLU A 84 10.73 -5.38 -6.08
CA GLU A 84 12.02 -5.18 -5.42
C GLU A 84 12.66 -3.83 -5.79
N LYS A 85 12.65 -3.48 -7.08
CA LYS A 85 13.23 -2.20 -7.56
C LYS A 85 12.48 -0.99 -7.05
N LEU A 86 11.15 -1.08 -6.91
CA LEU A 86 10.34 -0.02 -6.31
C LEU A 86 10.77 0.25 -4.87
N PHE A 87 10.99 -0.80 -4.07
CA PHE A 87 11.42 -0.67 -2.68
C PHE A 87 12.86 -0.19 -2.55
N ASP A 88 13.75 -0.60 -3.45
CA ASP A 88 15.13 -0.09 -3.49
C ASP A 88 15.15 1.41 -3.79
N VAL A 89 14.34 1.86 -4.74
CA VAL A 89 14.19 3.29 -5.04
C VAL A 89 13.56 4.04 -3.85
N ALA A 90 12.55 3.47 -3.20
CA ALA A 90 11.96 4.06 -2.01
C ALA A 90 13.02 4.32 -0.92
N ARG A 91 13.88 3.32 -0.66
CA ARG A 91 14.99 3.47 0.31
C ARG A 91 15.99 4.55 -0.11
N SER A 92 16.37 4.55 -1.37
CA SER A 92 17.31 5.54 -1.90
C SER A 92 16.79 6.97 -1.80
N GLU A 93 15.51 7.18 -2.11
CA GLU A 93 14.91 8.53 -2.19
C GLU A 93 14.46 9.06 -0.82
N PHE A 94 13.92 8.22 0.06
CA PHE A 94 13.32 8.64 1.33
C PHE A 94 14.15 8.31 2.57
N GLY A 95 15.10 7.36 2.47
CA GLY A 95 15.97 6.99 3.59
C GLY A 95 15.20 6.60 4.84
N GLU A 96 15.46 7.30 5.94
CA GLU A 96 14.79 7.06 7.23
C GLU A 96 13.37 7.65 7.31
N ASN A 97 12.92 8.38 6.31
CA ASN A 97 11.58 8.98 6.26
C ASN A 97 10.53 8.03 5.66
N ILE A 98 10.72 6.72 5.81
CA ILE A 98 9.79 5.68 5.38
C ILE A 98 9.03 5.12 6.59
N PHE A 99 7.71 5.09 6.48
CA PHE A 99 6.78 4.53 7.45
C PHE A 99 6.03 3.38 6.76
N ALA A 100 6.49 2.16 6.96
CA ALA A 100 5.95 0.99 6.28
C ALA A 100 5.10 0.14 7.21
N TYR A 101 3.96 -0.33 6.70
CA TYR A 101 2.95 -1.10 7.41
C TYR A 101 2.52 -2.29 6.58
N TYR A 102 2.39 -3.44 7.22
CA TYR A 102 1.92 -4.67 6.60
C TYR A 102 0.70 -5.22 7.34
N TYR A 103 -0.41 -5.44 6.62
CA TYR A 103 -1.58 -6.12 7.15
C TYR A 103 -1.35 -7.63 7.16
N ASP A 104 -1.03 -8.17 8.34
CA ASP A 104 -0.91 -9.61 8.59
C ASP A 104 -2.24 -10.14 9.14
N LEU A 105 -3.16 -10.45 8.24
CA LEU A 105 -4.50 -10.93 8.57
C LEU A 105 -4.67 -12.38 8.16
N PRO A 106 -5.44 -13.20 8.92
CA PRO A 106 -5.90 -14.48 8.45
C PRO A 106 -6.74 -14.36 7.17
N PHE A 107 -6.70 -15.37 6.30
CA PHE A 107 -7.43 -15.36 5.04
C PHE A 107 -8.94 -15.14 5.26
N GLU A 108 -9.52 -15.76 6.26
CA GLU A 108 -10.94 -15.65 6.63
C GLU A 108 -11.32 -14.21 6.98
N GLU A 109 -10.44 -13.47 7.67
CA GLU A 109 -10.67 -12.07 7.99
C GLU A 109 -10.69 -11.20 6.74
N THR A 110 -9.82 -11.48 5.77
CA THR A 110 -9.80 -10.75 4.50
C THR A 110 -11.06 -11.00 3.67
N LEU A 111 -11.63 -12.21 3.73
CA LEU A 111 -12.92 -12.53 3.10
C LEU A 111 -14.07 -11.73 3.73
N ILE A 112 -14.15 -11.70 5.06
CA ILE A 112 -15.15 -10.91 5.78
C ILE A 112 -15.09 -9.45 5.35
N ARG A 113 -13.91 -8.86 5.34
CA ARG A 113 -13.70 -7.46 4.93
C ARG A 113 -14.00 -7.23 3.45
N HIS A 114 -13.69 -8.21 2.59
CA HIS A 114 -13.99 -8.13 1.15
C HIS A 114 -15.49 -8.01 0.90
N TYR A 115 -16.29 -8.87 1.54
CA TYR A 115 -17.76 -8.87 1.35
C TYR A 115 -18.47 -7.63 1.90
N THR A 116 -17.81 -6.78 2.67
CA THR A 116 -18.36 -5.48 3.09
C THR A 116 -18.17 -4.37 2.05
N LYS A 117 -17.41 -4.61 0.97
CA LYS A 117 -17.11 -3.60 -0.05
C LYS A 117 -18.17 -3.57 -1.14
N SER A 118 -18.35 -2.39 -1.76
CA SER A 118 -19.28 -2.20 -2.89
C SER A 118 -18.90 -3.01 -4.14
N ASN A 119 -17.61 -3.32 -4.31
CA ASN A 119 -17.08 -4.09 -5.44
C ASN A 119 -16.82 -5.56 -5.11
N CYS A 120 -17.47 -6.11 -4.09
CA CYS A 120 -17.30 -7.52 -3.68
C CYS A 120 -17.69 -8.55 -4.76
N ASN A 121 -18.40 -8.13 -5.79
CA ASN A 121 -18.80 -8.99 -6.91
C ASN A 121 -17.78 -9.01 -8.06
N ASP A 122 -16.76 -8.16 -8.05
CA ASP A 122 -15.77 -8.07 -9.15
C ASP A 122 -14.84 -9.29 -9.16
N PHE A 123 -14.58 -9.87 -7.99
CA PHE A 123 -13.83 -11.11 -7.82
C PHE A 123 -14.21 -11.77 -6.49
N GLY A 124 -13.92 -13.06 -6.34
CA GLY A 124 -14.34 -13.85 -5.19
C GLY A 124 -13.19 -14.52 -4.45
N GLU A 125 -13.57 -15.48 -3.59
CA GLU A 125 -12.64 -16.24 -2.75
C GLU A 125 -11.55 -16.97 -3.54
N ALA A 126 -11.88 -17.53 -4.70
CA ALA A 126 -10.93 -18.28 -5.53
C ALA A 126 -9.80 -17.38 -6.05
N GLU A 127 -10.14 -16.18 -6.50
CA GLU A 127 -9.17 -15.18 -6.94
C GLU A 127 -8.31 -14.69 -5.78
N MET A 128 -8.90 -14.42 -4.64
CA MET A 128 -8.19 -14.00 -3.42
C MET A 128 -7.21 -15.07 -2.94
N LYS A 129 -7.59 -16.36 -2.96
CA LYS A 129 -6.68 -17.48 -2.66
C LYS A 129 -5.52 -17.56 -3.62
N ARG A 130 -5.77 -17.38 -4.92
CA ARG A 130 -4.74 -17.42 -5.95
C ARG A 130 -3.70 -16.31 -5.79
N TRP A 131 -4.13 -15.11 -5.34
CA TRP A 131 -3.26 -13.96 -5.13
C TRP A 131 -2.63 -13.92 -3.74
N TRP A 132 -3.03 -14.83 -2.84
CA TRP A 132 -2.58 -14.86 -1.46
C TRP A 132 -1.06 -15.02 -1.34
N LYS A 133 -0.47 -14.15 -0.52
CA LYS A 133 0.93 -14.25 -0.09
C LYS A 133 0.95 -14.30 1.44
N ASP A 134 1.45 -15.38 1.99
CA ASP A 134 1.55 -15.52 3.44
C ASP A 134 2.79 -14.79 3.96
N LYS A 135 2.58 -13.85 4.89
CA LYS A 135 3.66 -13.13 5.59
C LYS A 135 4.76 -12.61 4.66
N ASP A 136 4.35 -11.97 3.57
CA ASP A 136 5.25 -11.43 2.54
C ASP A 136 5.90 -10.11 3.01
N TYR A 137 6.71 -10.17 4.09
CA TYR A 137 7.38 -9.00 4.64
C TYR A 137 8.55 -8.54 3.77
N LEU A 138 8.82 -7.23 3.80
CA LEU A 138 9.99 -6.66 3.13
C LEU A 138 11.28 -6.99 3.90
N ALA A 139 12.29 -7.46 3.18
CA ALA A 139 13.58 -7.77 3.79
C ALA A 139 14.40 -6.51 4.15
N THR A 140 14.18 -5.41 3.43
CA THR A 140 15.05 -4.23 3.47
C THR A 140 14.41 -2.99 4.07
N ILE A 141 13.10 -3.00 4.30
CA ILE A 141 12.34 -1.92 4.95
C ILE A 141 11.57 -2.54 6.11
N PRO A 142 11.83 -2.14 7.37
CA PRO A 142 11.06 -2.62 8.51
C PRO A 142 9.59 -2.22 8.37
N GLU A 143 8.69 -3.19 8.57
CA GLU A 143 7.23 -2.97 8.51
C GLU A 143 6.61 -3.12 9.89
N VAL A 144 5.76 -2.19 10.27
CA VAL A 144 4.89 -2.33 11.44
C VAL A 144 3.72 -3.24 11.08
N ILE A 145 3.50 -4.28 11.88
CA ILE A 145 2.43 -5.25 11.63
C ILE A 145 1.09 -4.68 12.12
N LEU A 146 0.11 -4.69 11.23
CA LEU A 146 -1.28 -4.38 11.53
C LEU A 146 -2.08 -5.68 11.54
N ASP A 147 -2.52 -6.11 12.71
CA ASP A 147 -3.25 -7.36 12.90
C ASP A 147 -4.78 -7.18 12.84
N LYS A 148 -5.50 -8.30 12.95
CA LYS A 148 -6.98 -8.31 12.87
C LYS A 148 -7.70 -7.58 14.02
N ASN A 149 -7.01 -7.33 15.13
CA ASN A 149 -7.59 -6.68 16.30
C ASN A 149 -7.59 -5.15 16.18
N LEU A 150 -6.86 -4.62 15.21
CA LEU A 150 -6.79 -3.18 14.95
C LEU A 150 -7.96 -2.75 14.05
N SER A 151 -8.80 -1.87 14.55
CA SER A 151 -9.88 -1.30 13.74
C SER A 151 -9.34 -0.38 12.64
N LEU A 152 -10.18 -0.03 11.67
CA LEU A 152 -9.85 0.91 10.62
C LEU A 152 -9.40 2.27 11.21
N GLU A 153 -10.18 2.78 12.16
CA GLU A 153 -9.94 4.04 12.84
C GLU A 153 -8.63 4.01 13.64
N ASP A 154 -8.39 2.93 14.36
CA ASP A 154 -7.16 2.77 15.14
C ASP A 154 -5.92 2.68 14.25
N ALA A 155 -6.01 2.02 13.10
CA ALA A 155 -4.94 1.97 12.12
C ALA A 155 -4.62 3.37 11.56
N ILE A 156 -5.64 4.15 11.20
CA ILE A 156 -5.48 5.52 10.71
C ILE A 156 -4.83 6.40 11.80
N GLU A 157 -5.30 6.34 13.04
CA GLU A 157 -4.75 7.12 14.14
C GLU A 157 -3.31 6.74 14.48
N LEU A 158 -3.01 5.44 14.50
CA LEU A 158 -1.64 4.93 14.73
C LEU A 158 -0.67 5.50 13.69
N ILE A 159 -1.00 5.32 12.41
CA ILE A 159 -0.16 5.77 11.30
C ILE A 159 -0.02 7.30 11.31
N TYR A 160 -1.12 8.01 11.46
CA TYR A 160 -1.13 9.47 11.49
C TYR A 160 -0.22 10.02 12.61
N ARG A 161 -0.32 9.48 13.83
CA ARG A 161 0.51 9.90 14.98
C ARG A 161 1.99 9.61 14.73
N GLN A 162 2.34 8.42 14.25
CA GLN A 162 3.74 8.04 14.01
C GLN A 162 4.38 8.92 12.93
N VAL A 163 3.65 9.21 11.86
CA VAL A 163 4.15 10.05 10.76
C VAL A 163 4.24 11.52 11.20
N SER A 164 3.26 12.03 11.96
CA SER A 164 3.26 13.43 12.44
C SER A 164 4.28 13.71 13.54
N ALA A 165 4.62 12.72 14.38
CA ALA A 165 5.59 12.89 15.47
C ALA A 165 7.02 13.19 14.98
N ASN A 166 7.30 13.00 13.70
CA ASN A 166 8.58 13.27 13.07
C ASN A 166 8.58 14.57 12.23
N GLU A 167 7.71 15.52 12.59
CA GLU A 167 7.69 16.89 12.02
C GLU A 167 8.78 17.81 12.58
#